data_f8196171b552362419ff231968feff09
#
_entry.id   f8196171b552362419ff231968feff09
#
_cell.length_a   1.000
_cell.length_b   1.000
_cell.length_c   1.000
_cell.angle_alpha   90.00
_cell.angle_beta   90.00
_cell.angle_gamma   90.00
#
_symmetry.space_group_name_H-M   'P 1'
#
loop_
_entity.id
_entity.type
_entity.pdbx_description
1 polymer ?
#
loop_
_entity_poly.entity_id
_entity_poly.type
_entity_poly.pdbx_seq_one_letter_code
_entity_poly.pdbx_strand_id
1 'polypeptide(L)'
;MATFKVVVQKQRNDGFYAVYIRITHNRGVKYLRTDKIVDAKGINKKNKEVKDPFVLQACSNKIAHFAEMLNKVEIRKWDVHDVVAYLEKGTDDVCFSDYARKYHDDMYNSGHERNARNYELAYQHLERYTGTNKLMFSQLTSHLINGWIKSLEKTARAKEMYPVCIRQIFKQALIDFNDYDSGVIRITTNPWIKIKIPKADVPEKKAITMEKAREFFSAPLPESDRKKPLAEMGRDVAMMVMCLAGMNTVDIYLLKKEDYKDGIIAYERAKTKNARNDNAYIEMRVPGILLPIFDKYMDKTSSPYLFDFHQRMSTSDSFNANVNVGIRQICEKSLGLAHGKTYCVYTFRHTWATVAQNECGATLSDVGFAMNHSDKNRVTRTYVKIDFSPAWALNEKVINKIFFTEDKTTRHNHDEKDSKQFTRFSYKQLIKGTLYFRGKVLTQVEDVGYNNVNEIIKELMSRIPETIPSKTLVQIRIENKDKNETQDYTREVK
;
A
#
# COMPACT_ATOMS: atom_id res chain seq x y z
N MET A 1 30.19 31.39 -8.01
CA MET A 1 30.76 31.04 -9.30
C MET A 1 32.17 30.53 -9.11
N ALA A 2 32.60 29.47 -9.81
CA ALA A 2 33.96 28.98 -9.68
C ALA A 2 34.94 29.90 -10.41
N THR A 3 36.12 30.12 -9.85
CA THR A 3 37.19 30.94 -10.45
C THR A 3 38.46 30.11 -10.61
N PHE A 4 39.24 30.41 -11.67
CA PHE A 4 40.44 29.67 -12.04
C PHE A 4 41.65 30.59 -12.07
N LYS A 5 42.78 30.08 -11.58
CA LYS A 5 44.10 30.77 -11.71
C LYS A 5 45.18 29.72 -11.97
N VAL A 6 46.14 30.06 -12.83
CA VAL A 6 47.29 29.21 -13.10
C VAL A 6 48.43 29.58 -12.15
N VAL A 7 48.79 28.61 -11.28
CA VAL A 7 49.72 28.86 -10.17
C VAL A 7 50.73 27.73 -10.02
N VAL A 8 51.80 28.00 -9.26
CA VAL A 8 52.78 27.00 -8.82
C VAL A 8 52.73 26.86 -7.30
N GLN A 9 53.21 25.70 -6.78
CA GLN A 9 53.30 25.47 -5.33
C GLN A 9 54.78 25.44 -4.92
N LYS A 10 55.26 24.28 -4.41
CA LYS A 10 56.61 24.06 -3.96
C LYS A 10 57.51 23.74 -5.15
N GLN A 11 58.74 24.23 -5.11
CA GLN A 11 59.80 23.90 -6.09
C GLN A 11 60.14 22.40 -6.00
N ARG A 12 60.35 21.79 -7.12
CA ARG A 12 60.77 20.41 -7.25
C ARG A 12 62.30 20.31 -7.05
N ASN A 13 62.77 19.11 -6.76
CA ASN A 13 64.23 18.85 -6.58
C ASN A 13 65.07 19.14 -7.87
N ASP A 14 64.40 19.09 -9.03
CA ASP A 14 65.05 19.38 -10.34
C ASP A 14 65.08 20.88 -10.68
N GLY A 15 64.68 21.77 -9.75
CA GLY A 15 64.73 23.20 -9.93
C GLY A 15 63.50 23.81 -10.63
N PHE A 16 62.63 22.98 -11.18
CA PHE A 16 61.38 23.42 -11.84
C PHE A 16 60.20 23.47 -10.86
N TYR A 17 59.13 24.07 -11.29
CA TYR A 17 57.85 24.13 -10.56
C TYR A 17 56.77 23.38 -11.33
N ALA A 18 56.04 22.53 -10.67
CA ALA A 18 54.84 21.91 -11.22
C ALA A 18 53.72 23.00 -11.31
N VAL A 19 53.04 23.03 -12.43
CA VAL A 19 51.93 24.00 -12.68
C VAL A 19 50.61 23.36 -12.27
N TYR A 20 49.79 24.16 -11.59
CA TYR A 20 48.45 23.82 -11.13
C TYR A 20 47.42 24.81 -11.60
N ILE A 21 46.21 24.36 -11.88
CA ILE A 21 45.05 25.24 -11.99
C ILE A 21 44.41 25.29 -10.59
N ARG A 22 44.47 26.44 -9.96
CA ARG A 22 43.80 26.74 -8.70
C ARG A 22 42.34 27.04 -8.98
N ILE A 23 41.44 26.25 -8.37
CA ILE A 23 40.01 26.39 -8.46
C ILE A 23 39.52 26.93 -7.12
N THR A 24 38.72 27.98 -7.13
CA THR A 24 38.08 28.54 -5.95
C THR A 24 36.58 28.58 -6.16
N HIS A 25 35.81 27.98 -5.22
CA HIS A 25 34.36 27.93 -5.24
C HIS A 25 33.80 27.86 -3.81
N ASN A 26 32.76 28.68 -3.51
CA ASN A 26 32.10 28.72 -2.19
C ASN A 26 33.12 28.78 -1.01
N ARG A 27 34.13 29.67 -1.07
CA ARG A 27 35.22 29.82 -0.08
C ARG A 27 36.20 28.67 0.01
N GLY A 28 35.97 27.57 -0.71
CA GLY A 28 36.89 26.42 -0.81
C GLY A 28 37.94 26.67 -1.90
N VAL A 29 39.13 26.07 -1.73
CA VAL A 29 40.22 26.15 -2.71
C VAL A 29 40.77 24.75 -2.94
N LYS A 30 40.96 24.39 -4.22
CA LYS A 30 41.61 23.14 -4.66
C LYS A 30 42.57 23.40 -5.80
N TYR A 31 43.52 22.50 -6.02
CA TYR A 31 44.55 22.57 -7.00
C TYR A 31 44.52 21.34 -7.91
N LEU A 32 44.28 21.54 -9.20
CA LEU A 32 44.36 20.50 -10.21
C LEU A 32 45.76 20.53 -10.81
N ARG A 33 46.50 19.46 -10.69
CA ARG A 33 47.81 19.33 -11.30
C ARG A 33 47.70 19.25 -12.81
N THR A 34 48.58 19.96 -13.50
CA THR A 34 48.72 19.85 -14.95
C THR A 34 49.99 19.05 -15.33
N ASP A 35 50.13 18.72 -16.59
CA ASP A 35 51.31 18.08 -17.16
C ASP A 35 52.46 19.09 -17.39
N LYS A 36 52.23 20.36 -17.12
CA LYS A 36 53.18 21.46 -17.39
C LYS A 36 54.11 21.69 -16.19
N ILE A 37 55.34 22.09 -16.50
CA ILE A 37 56.33 22.59 -15.56
C ILE A 37 56.82 23.95 -16.05
N VAL A 38 57.37 24.76 -15.15
CA VAL A 38 57.91 26.08 -15.43
C VAL A 38 59.17 26.34 -14.58
N ASP A 39 60.11 27.10 -15.11
CA ASP A 39 61.29 27.53 -14.38
C ASP A 39 61.03 28.76 -13.47
N ALA A 40 62.01 29.17 -12.71
CA ALA A 40 61.92 30.31 -11.80
C ALA A 40 61.70 31.65 -12.51
N LYS A 41 62.05 31.77 -13.83
CA LYS A 41 61.84 32.98 -14.61
C LYS A 41 60.40 33.09 -15.11
N GLY A 42 59.75 31.96 -15.34
CA GLY A 42 58.35 31.88 -15.81
C GLY A 42 57.29 32.08 -14.72
N ILE A 43 57.67 32.44 -13.49
CA ILE A 43 56.74 32.64 -12.37
C ILE A 43 56.82 34.05 -11.78
N ASN A 44 55.74 34.52 -11.20
CA ASN A 44 55.69 35.69 -10.34
C ASN A 44 55.96 35.23 -8.89
N LYS A 45 57.20 35.53 -8.35
CA LYS A 45 57.59 35.09 -6.99
C LYS A 45 56.67 35.62 -5.88
N LYS A 46 55.99 36.77 -6.09
CA LYS A 46 55.15 37.44 -5.08
C LYS A 46 53.83 36.72 -4.88
N ASN A 47 53.15 36.30 -5.94
CA ASN A 47 51.82 35.67 -5.88
C ASN A 47 51.81 34.24 -6.41
N LYS A 48 52.96 33.68 -6.79
CA LYS A 48 53.12 32.31 -7.32
C LYS A 48 52.32 32.01 -8.58
N GLU A 49 51.90 33.04 -9.33
CA GLU A 49 51.21 32.90 -10.61
C GLU A 49 52.23 32.67 -11.73
N VAL A 50 51.86 31.87 -12.73
CA VAL A 50 52.65 31.57 -13.91
C VAL A 50 52.61 32.81 -14.85
N LYS A 51 53.79 33.15 -15.44
CA LYS A 51 53.94 34.25 -16.42
C LYS A 51 54.34 33.68 -17.79
N ASP A 52 54.87 32.46 -17.87
CA ASP A 52 55.29 31.86 -19.12
C ASP A 52 54.11 31.83 -20.14
N PRO A 53 54.27 32.49 -21.32
CA PRO A 53 53.16 32.62 -22.27
C PRO A 53 52.70 31.30 -22.84
N PHE A 54 53.60 30.31 -23.06
CA PHE A 54 53.24 29.00 -23.64
C PHE A 54 52.49 28.15 -22.63
N VAL A 55 52.96 28.16 -21.38
CA VAL A 55 52.27 27.47 -20.29
C VAL A 55 50.91 28.10 -20.00
N LEU A 56 50.83 29.42 -20.00
CA LEU A 56 49.55 30.13 -19.81
C LEU A 56 48.57 29.81 -20.93
N GLN A 57 49.00 29.79 -22.21
CA GLN A 57 48.17 29.46 -23.36
C GLN A 57 47.59 28.03 -23.23
N ALA A 58 48.46 27.07 -22.90
CA ALA A 58 48.03 25.67 -22.70
C ALA A 58 47.04 25.50 -21.55
N CYS A 59 47.28 26.22 -20.43
CA CYS A 59 46.36 26.20 -19.29
C CYS A 59 45.05 26.96 -19.58
N SER A 60 45.09 28.08 -20.36
CA SER A 60 43.89 28.83 -20.74
C SER A 60 42.94 28.02 -21.59
N ASN A 61 43.43 27.20 -22.51
CA ASN A 61 42.58 26.27 -23.28
C ASN A 61 41.88 25.26 -22.35
N LYS A 62 42.59 24.74 -21.36
CA LYS A 62 41.99 23.81 -20.37
C LYS A 62 40.99 24.51 -19.48
N ILE A 63 41.27 25.76 -19.06
CA ILE A 63 40.32 26.58 -18.26
C ILE A 63 39.07 26.92 -19.06
N ALA A 64 39.20 27.26 -20.33
CA ALA A 64 38.07 27.52 -21.23
C ALA A 64 37.14 26.28 -21.32
N HIS A 65 37.75 25.12 -21.51
CA HIS A 65 37.00 23.86 -21.48
C HIS A 65 36.29 23.60 -20.12
N PHE A 66 36.97 23.82 -18.99
CA PHE A 66 36.39 23.75 -17.67
C PHE A 66 35.23 24.72 -17.47
N ALA A 67 35.35 25.95 -17.94
CA ALA A 67 34.29 26.95 -17.89
C ALA A 67 33.08 26.52 -18.73
N GLU A 68 33.31 25.95 -19.91
CA GLU A 68 32.25 25.39 -20.76
C GLU A 68 31.52 24.23 -20.07
N MET A 69 32.25 23.32 -19.43
CA MET A 69 31.67 22.21 -18.64
C MET A 69 30.78 22.73 -17.51
N LEU A 70 31.30 23.70 -16.73
CA LEU A 70 30.55 24.23 -15.57
C LEU A 70 29.35 25.10 -15.98
N ASN A 71 29.35 25.68 -17.18
CA ASN A 71 28.18 26.40 -17.69
C ASN A 71 27.01 25.49 -18.06
N LYS A 72 27.25 24.20 -18.22
CA LYS A 72 26.21 23.19 -18.53
C LYS A 72 25.51 22.67 -17.30
N VAL A 73 25.96 23.02 -16.08
CA VAL A 73 25.49 22.42 -14.81
C VAL A 73 25.26 23.49 -13.73
N GLU A 74 24.32 23.22 -12.82
CA GLU A 74 24.04 24.11 -11.69
C GLU A 74 24.95 23.76 -10.50
N ILE A 75 25.90 24.64 -10.20
CA ILE A 75 26.95 24.41 -9.20
C ILE A 75 26.77 25.18 -7.89
N ARG A 76 25.65 25.92 -7.70
CA ARG A 76 25.48 26.82 -6.53
C ARG A 76 25.59 26.09 -5.18
N LYS A 77 25.11 24.87 -5.12
CA LYS A 77 25.10 24.05 -3.90
C LYS A 77 26.31 23.13 -3.77
N TRP A 78 27.21 23.16 -4.74
CA TRP A 78 28.42 22.36 -4.71
C TRP A 78 29.50 22.96 -3.81
N ASP A 79 30.33 22.12 -3.24
CA ASP A 79 31.58 22.55 -2.68
C ASP A 79 32.71 22.52 -3.75
N VAL A 80 33.90 22.94 -3.38
CA VAL A 80 35.03 22.93 -4.33
C VAL A 80 35.49 21.51 -4.70
N HIS A 81 35.23 20.50 -3.83
CA HIS A 81 35.55 19.11 -4.11
C HIS A 81 34.62 18.55 -5.19
N ASP A 82 33.33 18.88 -5.13
CA ASP A 82 32.35 18.49 -6.13
C ASP A 82 32.70 19.08 -7.51
N VAL A 83 33.10 20.36 -7.54
CA VAL A 83 33.55 21.04 -8.77
C VAL A 83 34.76 20.33 -9.37
N VAL A 84 35.79 20.05 -8.57
CA VAL A 84 36.98 19.34 -9.04
C VAL A 84 36.67 17.94 -9.54
N ALA A 85 35.91 17.18 -8.78
CA ALA A 85 35.51 15.83 -9.16
C ALA A 85 34.76 15.80 -10.50
N TYR A 86 33.89 16.79 -10.76
CA TYR A 86 33.18 16.94 -12.03
C TYR A 86 34.14 17.24 -13.19
N LEU A 87 35.09 18.21 -13.01
CA LEU A 87 36.03 18.60 -14.02
C LEU A 87 37.07 17.53 -14.38
N GLU A 88 37.37 16.62 -13.46
CA GLU A 88 38.29 15.48 -13.69
C GLU A 88 37.63 14.35 -14.49
N LYS A 89 36.32 14.25 -14.53
CA LYS A 89 35.60 13.14 -15.18
C LYS A 89 35.39 13.32 -16.69
N GLY A 90 35.51 14.52 -17.25
CA GLY A 90 35.35 14.76 -18.69
C GLY A 90 33.88 14.95 -19.16
N THR A 91 33.68 15.11 -20.48
CA THR A 91 32.43 15.63 -21.10
C THR A 91 31.34 14.57 -21.41
N ASP A 92 31.59 13.29 -21.16
CA ASP A 92 30.65 12.22 -21.49
C ASP A 92 29.70 11.86 -20.33
N ASP A 93 29.37 12.84 -19.50
CA ASP A 93 28.50 12.61 -18.34
C ASP A 93 27.05 12.40 -18.78
N VAL A 94 26.43 11.38 -18.21
CA VAL A 94 25.04 11.03 -18.49
C VAL A 94 24.09 11.87 -17.63
N CYS A 95 23.04 12.43 -18.25
CA CYS A 95 22.02 13.19 -17.53
C CYS A 95 21.11 12.24 -16.71
N PHE A 96 21.20 12.35 -15.38
CA PHE A 96 20.34 11.60 -14.46
C PHE A 96 18.87 11.99 -14.60
N SER A 97 18.58 13.30 -14.71
CA SER A 97 17.21 13.80 -14.80
C SER A 97 16.46 13.26 -16.02
N ASP A 98 17.12 13.23 -17.19
CA ASP A 98 16.51 12.70 -18.41
C ASP A 98 16.31 11.19 -18.32
N TYR A 99 17.30 10.48 -17.74
CA TYR A 99 17.16 9.04 -17.50
C TYR A 99 16.06 8.70 -16.48
N ALA A 100 15.92 9.49 -15.43
CA ALA A 100 14.87 9.29 -14.42
C ALA A 100 13.45 9.47 -15.02
N ARG A 101 13.27 10.44 -15.92
CA ARG A 101 12.01 10.62 -16.67
C ARG A 101 11.74 9.41 -17.57
N LYS A 102 12.74 8.99 -18.36
CA LYS A 102 12.61 7.79 -19.18
C LYS A 102 12.23 6.57 -18.35
N TYR A 103 12.90 6.35 -17.21
CA TYR A 103 12.60 5.23 -16.30
C TYR A 103 11.16 5.28 -15.77
N HIS A 104 10.66 6.48 -15.43
CA HIS A 104 9.27 6.69 -15.05
C HIS A 104 8.32 6.32 -16.21
N ASP A 105 8.56 6.84 -17.40
CA ASP A 105 7.68 6.65 -18.57
C ASP A 105 7.63 5.16 -18.99
N ASP A 106 8.76 4.47 -18.97
CA ASP A 106 8.85 3.03 -19.25
C ASP A 106 8.03 2.22 -18.25
N MET A 107 8.12 2.58 -16.96
CA MET A 107 7.35 1.93 -15.88
C MET A 107 5.85 2.24 -16.00
N TYR A 108 5.49 3.48 -16.31
CA TYR A 108 4.10 3.91 -16.49
C TYR A 108 3.45 3.16 -17.67
N ASN A 109 4.13 3.13 -18.82
CA ASN A 109 3.64 2.47 -20.02
C ASN A 109 3.56 0.93 -19.90
N SER A 110 4.32 0.35 -18.96
CA SER A 110 4.23 -1.09 -18.64
C SER A 110 3.11 -1.43 -17.64
N GLY A 111 2.21 -0.47 -17.34
CA GLY A 111 1.05 -0.68 -16.45
C GLY A 111 1.34 -0.56 -14.95
N HIS A 112 2.53 -0.06 -14.58
CA HIS A 112 2.92 0.15 -13.19
C HIS A 112 2.74 1.60 -12.71
N GLU A 113 1.68 2.27 -13.15
CA GLU A 113 1.41 3.70 -12.95
C GLU A 113 1.58 4.18 -11.49
N ARG A 114 0.99 3.44 -10.55
CA ARG A 114 1.07 3.79 -9.11
C ARG A 114 2.50 3.74 -8.57
N ASN A 115 3.31 2.82 -9.07
CA ASN A 115 4.71 2.71 -8.71
C ASN A 115 5.54 3.79 -9.40
N ALA A 116 5.31 4.02 -10.70
CA ALA A 116 5.92 5.10 -11.48
C ALA A 116 5.78 6.46 -10.78
N ARG A 117 4.58 6.76 -10.24
CA ARG A 117 4.33 7.98 -9.47
C ARG A 117 5.26 8.17 -8.27
N ASN A 118 5.64 7.09 -7.57
CA ASN A 118 6.60 7.19 -6.45
C ASN A 118 8.00 7.61 -6.93
N TYR A 119 8.43 7.10 -8.08
CA TYR A 119 9.71 7.47 -8.70
C TYR A 119 9.68 8.90 -9.18
N GLU A 120 8.58 9.34 -9.80
CA GLU A 120 8.37 10.72 -10.22
C GLU A 120 8.50 11.70 -9.05
N LEU A 121 7.78 11.46 -7.97
CA LEU A 121 7.85 12.30 -6.77
C LEU A 121 9.27 12.34 -6.18
N ALA A 122 10.00 11.21 -6.22
CA ALA A 122 11.35 11.13 -5.69
C ALA A 122 12.35 11.96 -6.51
N TYR A 123 12.39 11.81 -7.86
CA TYR A 123 13.34 12.57 -8.66
C TYR A 123 12.98 14.06 -8.73
N GLN A 124 11.70 14.41 -8.80
CA GLN A 124 11.27 15.81 -8.74
C GLN A 124 11.64 16.48 -7.39
N HIS A 125 11.56 15.73 -6.29
CA HIS A 125 12.01 16.25 -4.99
C HIS A 125 13.52 16.45 -4.95
N LEU A 126 14.30 15.54 -5.55
CA LEU A 126 15.74 15.68 -5.66
C LEU A 126 16.13 16.88 -6.55
N GLU A 127 15.46 17.06 -7.69
CA GLU A 127 15.64 18.20 -8.59
C GLU A 127 15.34 19.54 -7.88
N ARG A 128 14.25 19.61 -7.13
CA ARG A 128 13.94 20.79 -6.31
C ARG A 128 15.00 21.08 -5.25
N TYR A 129 15.53 20.04 -4.62
CA TYR A 129 16.60 20.17 -3.63
C TYR A 129 17.88 20.69 -4.25
N THR A 130 18.26 20.23 -5.43
CA THR A 130 19.47 20.65 -6.16
C THR A 130 19.29 21.96 -6.91
N GLY A 131 18.06 22.38 -7.19
CA GLY A 131 17.74 23.59 -7.94
C GLY A 131 17.93 23.45 -9.46
N THR A 132 18.01 22.20 -9.97
CA THR A 132 18.16 21.93 -11.39
C THR A 132 17.32 20.74 -11.84
N ASN A 133 16.82 20.80 -13.07
CA ASN A 133 16.12 19.70 -13.76
C ASN A 133 17.03 18.99 -14.80
N LYS A 134 18.33 19.28 -14.78
CA LYS A 134 19.40 18.67 -15.60
C LYS A 134 20.53 18.17 -14.70
N LEU A 135 20.20 17.34 -13.73
CA LEU A 135 21.16 16.76 -12.82
C LEU A 135 21.94 15.65 -13.52
N MET A 136 23.26 15.70 -13.43
CA MET A 136 24.14 14.70 -14.05
C MET A 136 24.47 13.56 -13.05
N PHE A 137 24.79 12.34 -13.54
CA PHE A 137 25.19 11.24 -12.64
C PHE A 137 26.45 11.55 -11.83
N SER A 138 27.41 12.28 -12.40
CA SER A 138 28.62 12.71 -11.68
C SER A 138 28.36 13.64 -10.51
N GLN A 139 27.27 14.41 -10.57
CA GLN A 139 26.84 15.33 -9.51
C GLN A 139 26.20 14.60 -8.34
N LEU A 140 25.72 13.37 -8.51
CA LEU A 140 25.14 12.54 -7.45
C LEU A 140 26.25 12.00 -6.55
N THR A 141 26.90 12.88 -5.79
CA THR A 141 27.91 12.49 -4.80
C THR A 141 27.26 11.99 -3.52
N SER A 142 28.01 11.20 -2.72
CA SER A 142 27.51 10.76 -1.42
C SER A 142 27.25 11.94 -0.47
N HIS A 143 27.97 13.06 -0.62
CA HIS A 143 27.75 14.28 0.14
C HIS A 143 26.40 14.90 -0.22
N LEU A 144 26.13 15.11 -1.51
CA LEU A 144 24.87 15.68 -2.00
C LEU A 144 23.67 14.82 -1.54
N ILE A 145 23.76 13.51 -1.75
CA ILE A 145 22.65 12.59 -1.42
C ILE A 145 22.41 12.53 0.10
N ASN A 146 23.45 12.52 0.92
CA ASN A 146 23.29 12.56 2.38
C ASN A 146 22.66 13.88 2.85
N GLY A 147 23.04 15.01 2.27
CA GLY A 147 22.41 16.32 2.53
C GLY A 147 20.92 16.31 2.14
N TRP A 148 20.60 15.73 0.99
CA TRP A 148 19.23 15.59 0.54
C TRP A 148 18.41 14.65 1.45
N ILE A 149 18.95 13.49 1.85
CA ILE A 149 18.30 12.56 2.79
C ILE A 149 18.02 13.25 4.12
N LYS A 150 18.97 14.04 4.62
CA LYS A 150 18.80 14.82 5.86
C LYS A 150 17.64 15.83 5.74
N SER A 151 17.42 16.41 4.56
CA SER A 151 16.27 17.31 4.34
C SER A 151 14.92 16.60 4.42
N LEU A 152 14.89 15.27 4.26
CA LEU A 152 13.71 14.42 4.36
C LEU A 152 13.42 13.89 5.78
N GLU A 153 14.30 14.13 6.76
CA GLU A 153 14.29 13.51 8.09
C GLU A 153 12.97 13.67 8.84
N LYS A 154 12.32 14.83 8.68
CA LYS A 154 11.01 15.13 9.30
C LYS A 154 9.81 14.46 8.62
N THR A 155 10.02 13.76 7.52
CA THR A 155 8.93 13.08 6.80
C THR A 155 8.76 11.65 7.31
N ALA A 156 7.51 11.19 7.46
CA ALA A 156 7.24 9.85 7.97
C ALA A 156 7.69 8.73 7.02
N ARG A 157 7.41 8.87 5.72
CA ARG A 157 7.64 7.82 4.71
C ARG A 157 8.65 8.22 3.64
N ALA A 158 8.66 9.48 3.22
CA ALA A 158 9.49 9.92 2.11
C ALA A 158 10.99 9.78 2.39
N LYS A 159 11.43 9.88 3.66
CA LYS A 159 12.83 9.69 4.10
C LYS A 159 13.41 8.32 3.73
N GLU A 160 12.58 7.27 3.61
CA GLU A 160 12.99 5.95 3.12
C GLU A 160 12.65 5.79 1.63
N MET A 161 11.41 6.08 1.25
CA MET A 161 10.89 5.77 -0.07
C MET A 161 11.64 6.51 -1.18
N TYR A 162 11.87 7.82 -1.02
CA TYR A 162 12.53 8.60 -2.07
C TYR A 162 13.98 8.17 -2.32
N PRO A 163 14.83 8.02 -1.28
CA PRO A 163 16.20 7.50 -1.51
C PRO A 163 16.23 6.10 -2.10
N VAL A 164 15.27 5.23 -1.73
CA VAL A 164 15.14 3.88 -2.33
C VAL A 164 14.83 3.99 -3.82
N CYS A 165 13.88 4.86 -4.22
CA CYS A 165 13.54 5.08 -5.63
C CYS A 165 14.74 5.62 -6.42
N ILE A 166 15.44 6.65 -5.92
CA ILE A 166 16.61 7.21 -6.59
C ILE A 166 17.73 6.18 -6.70
N ARG A 167 17.97 5.40 -5.65
CA ARG A 167 18.96 4.30 -5.69
C ARG A 167 18.61 3.26 -6.74
N GLN A 168 17.33 2.93 -6.91
CA GLN A 168 16.91 1.95 -7.92
C GLN A 168 17.09 2.49 -9.34
N ILE A 169 16.73 3.77 -9.60
CA ILE A 169 17.01 4.43 -10.88
C ILE A 169 18.51 4.40 -11.16
N PHE A 170 19.33 4.74 -10.17
CA PHE A 170 20.78 4.75 -10.30
C PHE A 170 21.33 3.35 -10.61
N LYS A 171 20.84 2.33 -9.91
CA LYS A 171 21.25 0.93 -10.12
C LYS A 171 20.88 0.46 -11.55
N GLN A 172 19.70 0.80 -12.04
CA GLN A 172 19.31 0.44 -13.40
C GLN A 172 20.17 1.16 -14.44
N ALA A 173 20.47 2.45 -14.20
CA ALA A 173 21.35 3.20 -15.09
C ALA A 173 22.77 2.63 -15.18
N LEU A 174 23.30 2.08 -14.08
CA LEU A 174 24.59 1.37 -14.12
C LEU A 174 24.54 0.16 -15.04
N ILE A 175 23.42 -0.55 -15.10
CA ILE A 175 23.22 -1.69 -15.99
C ILE A 175 23.09 -1.24 -17.45
N ASP A 176 22.33 -0.17 -17.68
CA ASP A 176 21.99 0.27 -19.05
C ASP A 176 23.14 1.02 -19.73
N PHE A 177 24.01 1.71 -18.96
CA PHE A 177 25.07 2.54 -19.51
C PHE A 177 26.48 1.97 -19.37
N ASN A 178 26.69 0.99 -18.49
CA ASN A 178 27.98 0.35 -18.29
C ASN A 178 27.95 -1.06 -18.88
N ASP A 179 28.89 -1.32 -19.78
CA ASP A 179 29.17 -2.66 -20.28
C ASP A 179 30.47 -3.16 -19.59
N TYR A 180 30.28 -3.97 -18.57
CA TYR A 180 31.40 -4.51 -17.79
C TYR A 180 32.17 -5.58 -18.54
N ASP A 181 31.57 -6.24 -19.55
CA ASP A 181 32.22 -7.28 -20.36
C ASP A 181 33.19 -6.66 -21.37
N SER A 182 32.83 -5.54 -21.99
CA SER A 182 33.68 -4.80 -22.91
C SER A 182 34.56 -3.74 -22.23
N GLY A 183 34.33 -3.48 -20.93
CA GLY A 183 35.05 -2.45 -20.17
C GLY A 183 34.60 -1.03 -20.45
N VAL A 184 33.50 -0.83 -21.13
CA VAL A 184 32.93 0.50 -21.39
C VAL A 184 32.14 0.98 -20.16
N ILE A 185 32.72 1.88 -19.39
CA ILE A 185 32.15 2.41 -18.15
C ILE A 185 31.80 3.89 -18.32
N ARG A 186 30.52 4.22 -18.52
CA ARG A 186 30.06 5.63 -18.67
C ARG A 186 29.72 6.26 -17.33
N ILE A 187 29.16 5.50 -16.38
CA ILE A 187 28.89 5.96 -15.01
C ILE A 187 29.91 5.33 -14.09
N THR A 188 30.96 6.07 -13.75
CA THR A 188 32.12 5.60 -12.99
C THR A 188 31.94 5.64 -11.48
N THR A 189 30.90 6.32 -10.98
CA THR A 189 30.70 6.54 -9.53
C THR A 189 29.48 5.79 -9.03
N ASN A 190 29.58 5.30 -7.80
CA ASN A 190 28.45 4.75 -7.06
C ASN A 190 28.41 5.33 -5.63
N PRO A 191 27.70 6.43 -5.42
CA PRO A 191 27.62 7.08 -4.11
C PRO A 191 26.89 6.22 -3.07
N TRP A 192 26.02 5.30 -3.51
CA TRP A 192 25.16 4.49 -2.65
C TRP A 192 25.90 3.49 -1.76
N ILE A 193 27.15 3.16 -2.07
CA ILE A 193 28.00 2.27 -1.25
C ILE A 193 28.18 2.83 0.16
N LYS A 194 28.26 4.15 0.30
CA LYS A 194 28.50 4.85 1.59
C LYS A 194 27.23 5.43 2.22
N ILE A 195 26.04 5.20 1.63
CA ILE A 195 24.80 5.81 2.09
C ILE A 195 23.95 4.80 2.85
N LYS A 196 23.60 5.14 4.09
CA LYS A 196 22.60 4.42 4.87
C LYS A 196 21.24 5.14 4.74
N ILE A 197 20.29 4.49 4.11
CA ILE A 197 18.93 5.01 3.98
C ILE A 197 18.20 4.84 5.32
N PRO A 198 17.60 5.91 5.88
CA PRO A 198 16.80 5.81 7.10
C PRO A 198 15.53 4.99 6.84
N LYS A 199 15.02 4.35 7.88
CA LYS A 199 13.72 3.64 7.78
C LYS A 199 12.58 4.63 7.94
N ALA A 200 11.46 4.36 7.26
CA ALA A 200 10.20 5.07 7.48
C ALA A 200 9.70 4.86 8.92
N ASP A 201 8.91 5.81 9.39
CA ASP A 201 8.25 5.66 10.67
C ASP A 201 7.25 4.49 10.60
N VAL A 202 7.15 3.75 11.70
CA VAL A 202 6.15 2.68 11.80
C VAL A 202 4.77 3.33 11.87
N PRO A 203 3.86 3.05 10.92
CA PRO A 203 2.52 3.61 10.97
C PRO A 203 1.79 3.17 12.24
N GLU A 204 1.06 4.09 12.84
CA GLU A 204 0.17 3.76 13.95
C GLU A 204 -0.84 2.68 13.53
N LYS A 205 -1.03 1.69 14.40
CA LYS A 205 -2.02 0.62 14.15
C LYS A 205 -3.41 1.22 14.31
N LYS A 206 -4.22 1.13 13.27
CA LYS A 206 -5.57 1.73 13.21
C LYS A 206 -6.68 0.76 13.64
N ALA A 207 -6.35 -0.32 14.35
CA ALA A 207 -7.36 -1.22 14.88
C ALA A 207 -8.21 -0.51 15.96
N ILE A 208 -9.51 -0.78 15.96
CA ILE A 208 -10.45 -0.37 17.00
C ILE A 208 -10.88 -1.58 17.83
N THR A 209 -11.47 -1.34 18.99
CA THR A 209 -12.01 -2.42 19.83
C THR A 209 -13.26 -3.06 19.20
N MET A 210 -13.64 -4.24 19.64
CA MET A 210 -14.85 -4.92 19.17
C MET A 210 -16.11 -4.09 19.43
N GLU A 211 -16.19 -3.44 20.60
CA GLU A 211 -17.30 -2.56 20.98
C GLU A 211 -17.43 -1.39 20.00
N LYS A 212 -16.34 -0.69 19.70
CA LYS A 212 -16.33 0.40 18.71
C LYS A 212 -16.67 -0.07 17.30
N ALA A 213 -16.28 -1.31 16.94
CA ALA A 213 -16.68 -1.90 15.67
C ALA A 213 -18.20 -2.16 15.64
N ARG A 214 -18.78 -2.74 16.72
CA ARG A 214 -20.23 -2.93 16.84
C ARG A 214 -20.97 -1.60 16.80
N GLU A 215 -20.50 -0.60 17.54
CA GLU A 215 -21.04 0.76 17.56
C GLU A 215 -21.08 1.35 16.15
N PHE A 216 -20.00 1.25 15.38
CA PHE A 216 -19.95 1.72 14.00
C PHE A 216 -20.97 1.03 13.09
N PHE A 217 -21.06 -0.30 13.15
CA PHE A 217 -21.96 -1.06 12.29
C PHE A 217 -23.45 -0.94 12.67
N SER A 218 -23.76 -0.61 13.93
CA SER A 218 -25.11 -0.35 14.42
C SER A 218 -25.52 1.13 14.37
N ALA A 219 -24.58 2.04 14.11
CA ALA A 219 -24.85 3.46 14.09
C ALA A 219 -25.93 3.83 13.04
N PRO A 220 -26.84 4.79 13.32
CA PRO A 220 -27.78 5.26 12.34
C PRO A 220 -27.05 5.89 11.15
N LEU A 221 -27.56 5.68 9.94
CA LEU A 221 -26.99 6.34 8.78
C LEU A 221 -27.35 7.83 8.79
N PRO A 222 -26.38 8.72 8.50
CA PRO A 222 -26.68 10.15 8.39
C PRO A 222 -27.60 10.42 7.18
N GLU A 223 -28.48 11.39 7.31
CA GLU A 223 -29.37 11.83 6.23
C GLU A 223 -28.60 12.25 4.99
N SER A 224 -29.17 11.96 3.84
CA SER A 224 -28.56 12.26 2.54
C SER A 224 -29.62 12.39 1.46
N ASP A 225 -29.53 13.44 0.65
CA ASP A 225 -30.37 13.68 -0.53
C ASP A 225 -30.00 12.79 -1.74
N ARG A 226 -28.94 12.01 -1.63
CA ARG A 226 -28.47 11.13 -2.72
C ARG A 226 -29.29 9.85 -2.78
N LYS A 227 -29.70 9.44 -3.98
CA LYS A 227 -30.36 8.13 -4.21
C LYS A 227 -29.53 6.93 -3.72
N LYS A 228 -28.19 7.04 -3.78
CA LYS A 228 -27.23 6.03 -3.29
C LYS A 228 -26.26 6.71 -2.32
N PRO A 229 -26.57 6.79 -1.01
CA PRO A 229 -25.76 7.48 -0.03
C PRO A 229 -24.36 6.86 0.11
N LEU A 230 -23.31 7.70 0.23
CA LEU A 230 -21.93 7.22 0.43
C LEU A 230 -21.75 6.59 1.82
N ALA A 231 -22.46 7.08 2.84
CA ALA A 231 -22.40 6.53 4.18
C ALA A 231 -22.85 5.06 4.22
N GLU A 232 -23.97 4.76 3.53
CA GLU A 232 -24.48 3.40 3.42
C GLU A 232 -23.48 2.49 2.70
N MET A 233 -22.98 2.91 1.53
CA MET A 233 -21.94 2.17 0.79
C MET A 233 -20.66 1.99 1.64
N GLY A 234 -20.25 3.04 2.37
CA GLY A 234 -19.08 3.00 3.24
C GLY A 234 -19.21 1.96 4.34
N ARG A 235 -20.39 1.86 4.99
CA ARG A 235 -20.69 0.84 6.00
C ARG A 235 -20.72 -0.56 5.41
N ASP A 236 -21.40 -0.73 4.29
CA ASP A 236 -21.57 -2.05 3.66
C ASP A 236 -20.23 -2.60 3.16
N VAL A 237 -19.40 -1.76 2.52
CA VAL A 237 -18.04 -2.16 2.09
C VAL A 237 -17.12 -2.41 3.30
N ALA A 238 -17.23 -1.61 4.37
CA ALA A 238 -16.50 -1.87 5.61
C ALA A 238 -16.90 -3.23 6.22
N MET A 239 -18.20 -3.62 6.14
CA MET A 239 -18.70 -4.94 6.54
C MET A 239 -18.10 -6.03 5.64
N MET A 240 -18.06 -5.84 4.31
CA MET A 240 -17.40 -6.79 3.41
C MET A 240 -15.92 -6.99 3.81
N VAL A 241 -15.18 -5.90 4.05
CA VAL A 241 -13.78 -5.97 4.48
C VAL A 241 -13.64 -6.72 5.79
N MET A 242 -14.48 -6.42 6.78
CA MET A 242 -14.47 -7.08 8.08
C MET A 242 -14.78 -8.57 7.97
N CYS A 243 -15.78 -8.93 7.19
CA CYS A 243 -16.27 -10.32 7.13
C CYS A 243 -15.60 -11.18 6.05
N LEU A 244 -14.71 -10.61 5.23
CA LEU A 244 -13.90 -11.33 4.24
C LEU A 244 -12.41 -11.31 4.62
N ALA A 245 -12.10 -11.60 5.89
CA ALA A 245 -10.73 -11.66 6.41
C ALA A 245 -9.87 -10.42 6.09
N GLY A 246 -10.49 -9.24 6.12
CA GLY A 246 -9.80 -8.00 5.82
C GLY A 246 -9.47 -7.81 4.34
N MET A 247 -10.25 -8.33 3.40
CA MET A 247 -10.08 -8.15 1.96
C MET A 247 -9.89 -6.68 1.59
N ASN A 248 -8.99 -6.39 0.65
CA ASN A 248 -8.77 -5.00 0.23
C ASN A 248 -9.90 -4.51 -0.68
N THR A 249 -10.20 -3.22 -0.63
CA THR A 249 -11.21 -2.61 -1.50
C THR A 249 -10.91 -2.75 -2.99
N VAL A 250 -9.62 -2.74 -3.39
CA VAL A 250 -9.25 -2.97 -4.79
C VAL A 250 -9.62 -4.38 -5.24
N ASP A 251 -9.47 -5.37 -4.38
CA ASP A 251 -9.84 -6.75 -4.69
C ASP A 251 -11.38 -6.88 -4.77
N ILE A 252 -12.12 -6.28 -3.81
CA ILE A 252 -13.60 -6.21 -3.86
C ILE A 252 -14.09 -5.53 -5.15
N TYR A 253 -13.45 -4.43 -5.56
CA TYR A 253 -13.80 -3.69 -6.77
C TYR A 253 -13.58 -4.52 -8.04
N LEU A 254 -12.52 -5.34 -8.09
CA LEU A 254 -12.13 -6.11 -9.27
C LEU A 254 -12.76 -7.51 -9.34
N LEU A 255 -13.49 -7.96 -8.31
CA LEU A 255 -14.16 -9.26 -8.35
C LEU A 255 -15.05 -9.40 -9.56
N LYS A 256 -14.96 -10.54 -10.23
CA LYS A 256 -15.79 -10.90 -11.36
C LYS A 256 -16.89 -11.88 -10.94
N LYS A 257 -17.92 -12.01 -11.76
CA LYS A 257 -19.00 -12.99 -11.55
C LYS A 257 -18.47 -14.43 -11.52
N GLU A 258 -17.45 -14.72 -12.33
CA GLU A 258 -16.78 -16.02 -12.37
C GLU A 258 -16.01 -16.35 -11.07
N ASP A 259 -15.58 -15.34 -10.33
CA ASP A 259 -14.85 -15.50 -9.04
C ASP A 259 -15.77 -15.92 -7.90
N TYR A 260 -17.11 -15.82 -8.05
CA TYR A 260 -18.07 -16.16 -7.02
C TYR A 260 -18.91 -17.35 -7.43
N LYS A 261 -18.69 -18.51 -6.79
CA LYS A 261 -19.40 -19.74 -7.06
C LYS A 261 -19.64 -20.50 -5.75
N ASP A 262 -20.84 -21.08 -5.59
CA ASP A 262 -21.21 -21.95 -4.47
C ASP A 262 -20.91 -21.32 -3.08
N GLY A 263 -21.12 -20.00 -2.96
CA GLY A 263 -20.86 -19.25 -1.73
C GLY A 263 -19.37 -19.01 -1.41
N ILE A 264 -18.48 -19.26 -2.37
CA ILE A 264 -17.04 -19.07 -2.24
C ILE A 264 -16.60 -18.02 -3.24
N ILE A 265 -15.77 -17.07 -2.77
CA ILE A 265 -15.01 -16.15 -3.63
C ILE A 265 -13.61 -16.73 -3.82
N ALA A 266 -13.23 -16.96 -5.08
CA ALA A 266 -11.91 -17.43 -5.48
C ALA A 266 -11.25 -16.40 -6.40
N TYR A 267 -10.16 -15.75 -5.97
CA TYR A 267 -9.56 -14.66 -6.71
C TYR A 267 -8.05 -14.54 -6.53
N GLU A 268 -7.40 -13.86 -7.46
CA GLU A 268 -5.99 -13.48 -7.36
C GLU A 268 -5.85 -12.05 -6.82
N ARG A 269 -5.12 -11.89 -5.72
CA ARG A 269 -4.96 -10.60 -5.06
C ARG A 269 -4.25 -9.59 -5.97
N ALA A 270 -4.94 -8.52 -6.38
CA ALA A 270 -4.48 -7.53 -7.35
C ALA A 270 -3.09 -6.93 -7.03
N LYS A 271 -2.80 -6.66 -5.76
CA LYS A 271 -1.54 -6.04 -5.33
C LYS A 271 -0.30 -6.93 -5.55
N THR A 272 -0.43 -8.25 -5.49
CA THR A 272 0.70 -9.18 -5.37
C THR A 272 0.71 -10.30 -6.38
N LYS A 273 -0.31 -10.44 -7.24
CA LYS A 273 -0.41 -11.53 -8.20
C LYS A 273 0.80 -11.63 -9.14
N ASN A 274 1.28 -10.51 -9.65
CA ASN A 274 2.43 -10.50 -10.58
C ASN A 274 3.80 -10.68 -9.88
N ALA A 275 3.85 -10.65 -8.54
CA ALA A 275 5.08 -10.79 -7.76
C ALA A 275 5.20 -12.16 -7.07
N ARG A 276 4.16 -13.02 -7.19
CA ARG A 276 4.10 -14.33 -6.54
C ARG A 276 3.91 -15.44 -7.57
N ASN A 277 4.57 -16.57 -7.37
CA ASN A 277 4.47 -17.72 -8.27
C ASN A 277 3.10 -18.43 -8.18
N ASP A 278 2.37 -18.25 -7.07
CA ASP A 278 1.01 -18.73 -6.85
C ASP A 278 -0.06 -17.70 -7.26
N ASN A 279 0.32 -16.67 -8.01
CA ASN A 279 -0.50 -15.54 -8.43
C ASN A 279 -1.27 -14.87 -7.27
N ALA A 280 -0.84 -15.10 -6.04
CA ALA A 280 -1.54 -14.68 -4.83
C ALA A 280 -3.02 -15.12 -4.80
N TYR A 281 -3.29 -16.34 -5.29
CA TYR A 281 -4.62 -16.96 -5.26
C TYR A 281 -5.09 -17.21 -3.83
N ILE A 282 -6.38 -17.01 -3.57
CA ILE A 282 -7.05 -17.25 -2.31
C ILE A 282 -8.51 -17.57 -2.54
N GLU A 283 -9.04 -18.44 -1.66
CA GLU A 283 -10.46 -18.72 -1.56
C GLU A 283 -10.99 -18.24 -0.20
N MET A 284 -12.15 -17.60 -0.21
CA MET A 284 -12.84 -17.16 0.99
C MET A 284 -14.33 -17.51 0.90
N ARG A 285 -14.83 -18.24 1.87
CA ARG A 285 -16.26 -18.50 2.00
C ARG A 285 -16.98 -17.22 2.42
N VAL A 286 -18.05 -16.86 1.69
CA VAL A 286 -18.90 -15.72 2.02
C VAL A 286 -19.79 -16.06 3.20
N PRO A 287 -19.70 -15.36 4.33
CA PRO A 287 -20.56 -15.62 5.48
C PRO A 287 -21.98 -15.10 5.26
N GLY A 288 -22.97 -15.77 5.84
CA GLY A 288 -24.40 -15.43 5.67
C GLY A 288 -24.77 -13.98 6.00
N ILE A 289 -24.05 -13.34 6.93
CA ILE A 289 -24.22 -11.92 7.27
C ILE A 289 -23.98 -10.97 6.08
N LEU A 290 -23.20 -11.39 5.07
CA LEU A 290 -22.92 -10.60 3.89
C LEU A 290 -23.90 -10.81 2.73
N LEU A 291 -24.71 -11.85 2.74
CA LEU A 291 -25.62 -12.17 1.63
C LEU A 291 -26.54 -11.01 1.27
N PRO A 292 -27.18 -10.29 2.21
CA PRO A 292 -28.02 -9.13 1.88
C PRO A 292 -27.23 -7.99 1.23
N ILE A 293 -25.95 -7.83 1.59
CA ILE A 293 -25.07 -6.81 1.00
C ILE A 293 -24.65 -7.24 -0.41
N PHE A 294 -24.38 -8.52 -0.61
CA PHE A 294 -24.09 -9.09 -1.94
C PHE A 294 -25.27 -8.87 -2.88
N ASP A 295 -26.47 -9.26 -2.48
CA ASP A 295 -27.69 -9.10 -3.29
C ASP A 295 -27.94 -7.63 -3.65
N LYS A 296 -27.66 -6.71 -2.72
CA LYS A 296 -27.84 -5.26 -2.92
C LYS A 296 -26.89 -4.68 -3.97
N TYR A 297 -25.63 -5.15 -4.01
CA TYR A 297 -24.61 -4.61 -4.90
C TYR A 297 -24.27 -5.51 -6.10
N MET A 298 -24.82 -6.72 -6.17
CA MET A 298 -24.57 -7.63 -7.28
C MET A 298 -24.97 -6.99 -8.60
N ASP A 299 -24.05 -7.00 -9.57
CA ASP A 299 -24.29 -6.45 -10.89
C ASP A 299 -25.21 -7.37 -11.69
N LYS A 300 -26.40 -6.84 -12.07
CA LYS A 300 -27.43 -7.55 -12.83
C LYS A 300 -27.34 -7.34 -14.35
N THR A 301 -26.31 -6.59 -14.79
CA THR A 301 -26.09 -6.33 -16.22
C THR A 301 -25.16 -7.40 -16.86
N SER A 302 -24.82 -7.21 -18.13
CA SER A 302 -23.83 -8.05 -18.83
C SER A 302 -22.37 -7.75 -18.45
N SER A 303 -22.13 -6.87 -17.47
CA SER A 303 -20.78 -6.59 -16.94
C SER A 303 -20.14 -7.86 -16.41
N PRO A 304 -18.82 -8.08 -16.62
CA PRO A 304 -18.12 -9.23 -16.06
C PRO A 304 -17.91 -9.12 -14.54
N TYR A 305 -18.05 -7.91 -13.96
CA TYR A 305 -17.80 -7.66 -12.54
C TYR A 305 -18.93 -8.15 -11.65
N LEU A 306 -18.58 -8.62 -10.45
CA LEU A 306 -19.54 -9.14 -9.49
C LEU A 306 -20.47 -8.06 -8.95
N PHE A 307 -19.92 -6.86 -8.69
CA PHE A 307 -20.66 -5.76 -8.08
C PHE A 307 -20.85 -4.56 -9.02
N ASP A 308 -21.90 -3.77 -8.82
CA ASP A 308 -22.25 -2.57 -9.59
C ASP A 308 -21.30 -1.37 -9.37
N PHE A 309 -20.23 -1.57 -8.62
CA PHE A 309 -19.26 -0.50 -8.30
C PHE A 309 -18.57 0.06 -9.54
N HIS A 310 -18.35 -0.76 -10.57
CA HIS A 310 -17.80 -0.32 -11.86
C HIS A 310 -18.71 0.62 -12.65
N GLN A 311 -20.02 0.53 -12.42
CA GLN A 311 -20.99 1.46 -13.04
C GLN A 311 -21.04 2.80 -12.30
N ARG A 312 -20.58 2.84 -11.05
CA ARG A 312 -20.67 4.01 -10.17
C ARG A 312 -19.35 4.78 -10.08
N MET A 313 -18.24 4.12 -10.21
CA MET A 313 -16.89 4.68 -10.13
C MET A 313 -16.01 4.10 -11.24
N SER A 314 -15.21 4.95 -11.88
CA SER A 314 -14.36 4.57 -13.01
C SER A 314 -13.08 3.82 -12.62
N THR A 315 -12.62 3.99 -11.37
CA THR A 315 -11.37 3.39 -10.88
C THR A 315 -11.52 2.85 -9.47
N SER A 316 -10.70 1.85 -9.12
CA SER A 316 -10.62 1.32 -7.76
C SER A 316 -10.18 2.36 -6.74
N ASP A 317 -9.42 3.38 -7.16
CA ASP A 317 -9.00 4.48 -6.28
C ASP A 317 -10.15 5.41 -5.97
N SER A 318 -10.98 5.76 -6.97
CA SER A 318 -12.20 6.54 -6.75
C SER A 318 -13.22 5.77 -5.90
N PHE A 319 -13.35 4.46 -6.11
CA PHE A 319 -14.16 3.60 -5.25
C PHE A 319 -13.69 3.66 -3.79
N ASN A 320 -12.40 3.38 -3.55
CA ASN A 320 -11.83 3.41 -2.20
C ASN A 320 -11.97 4.80 -1.54
N ALA A 321 -11.79 5.88 -2.30
CA ALA A 321 -11.96 7.24 -1.80
C ALA A 321 -13.41 7.50 -1.35
N ASN A 322 -14.40 7.12 -2.16
CA ASN A 322 -15.83 7.29 -1.84
C ASN A 322 -16.25 6.42 -0.65
N VAL A 323 -15.77 5.17 -0.55
CA VAL A 323 -15.99 4.32 0.63
C VAL A 323 -15.47 4.99 1.90
N ASN A 324 -14.24 5.54 1.86
CA ASN A 324 -13.67 6.24 3.01
C ASN A 324 -14.41 7.54 3.36
N VAL A 325 -14.96 8.26 2.37
CA VAL A 325 -15.85 9.40 2.61
C VAL A 325 -17.12 8.94 3.36
N GLY A 326 -17.73 7.83 2.93
CA GLY A 326 -18.91 7.28 3.58
C GLY A 326 -18.64 6.85 5.03
N ILE A 327 -17.54 6.14 5.28
CA ILE A 327 -17.12 5.76 6.63
C ILE A 327 -16.93 6.99 7.52
N ARG A 328 -16.25 8.02 6.99
CA ARG A 328 -16.02 9.28 7.72
C ARG A 328 -17.33 9.99 8.05
N GLN A 329 -18.31 10.01 7.15
CA GLN A 329 -19.63 10.60 7.42
C GLN A 329 -20.32 9.94 8.61
N ILE A 330 -20.25 8.61 8.73
CA ILE A 330 -20.78 7.90 9.90
C ILE A 330 -20.01 8.28 11.15
N CYS A 331 -18.66 8.27 11.09
CA CYS A 331 -17.82 8.62 12.23
C CYS A 331 -18.10 10.03 12.77
N GLU A 332 -18.18 11.02 11.88
CA GLU A 332 -18.37 12.42 12.27
C GLU A 332 -19.81 12.73 12.67
N LYS A 333 -20.81 12.29 11.85
CA LYS A 333 -22.21 12.70 12.02
C LYS A 333 -23.00 11.79 12.97
N SER A 334 -22.73 10.49 13.00
CA SER A 334 -23.47 9.53 13.81
C SER A 334 -22.77 9.17 15.10
N LEU A 335 -21.41 9.08 15.09
CA LEU A 335 -20.62 8.74 16.27
C LEU A 335 -19.99 9.96 16.95
N GLY A 336 -20.09 11.17 16.39
CA GLY A 336 -19.51 12.39 16.96
C GLY A 336 -17.99 12.41 17.05
N LEU A 337 -17.28 11.62 16.25
CA LEU A 337 -15.82 11.55 16.28
C LEU A 337 -15.19 12.79 15.65
N ALA A 338 -14.15 13.33 16.27
CA ALA A 338 -13.38 14.45 15.73
C ALA A 338 -12.73 14.09 14.38
N HIS A 339 -12.58 15.07 13.47
CA HIS A 339 -12.09 14.91 12.12
C HIS A 339 -10.79 14.07 12.01
N GLY A 340 -9.82 14.24 12.83
CA GLY A 340 -8.56 13.48 12.82
C GLY A 340 -8.63 12.07 13.45
N LYS A 341 -9.78 11.67 14.03
CA LYS A 341 -9.97 10.39 14.73
C LYS A 341 -10.99 9.46 14.05
N THR A 342 -11.36 9.76 12.82
CA THR A 342 -12.30 8.98 12.04
C THR A 342 -11.68 7.67 11.53
N TYR A 343 -12.53 6.69 11.28
CA TYR A 343 -12.11 5.40 10.73
C TYR A 343 -11.93 5.47 9.21
N CYS A 344 -11.26 4.46 8.67
CA CYS A 344 -11.12 4.20 7.24
C CYS A 344 -11.24 2.69 6.99
N VAL A 345 -11.32 2.27 5.76
CA VAL A 345 -11.36 0.84 5.39
C VAL A 345 -10.24 0.03 6.06
N TYR A 346 -9.04 0.58 6.11
CA TYR A 346 -7.89 -0.08 6.76
C TYR A 346 -8.08 -0.29 8.27
N THR A 347 -8.89 0.52 8.93
CA THR A 347 -9.27 0.32 10.33
C THR A 347 -9.94 -1.04 10.52
N PHE A 348 -10.89 -1.39 9.67
CA PHE A 348 -11.60 -2.67 9.75
C PHE A 348 -10.72 -3.87 9.41
N ARG A 349 -9.83 -3.72 8.42
CA ARG A 349 -8.82 -4.74 8.12
C ARG A 349 -7.86 -4.96 9.30
N HIS A 350 -7.39 -3.89 9.95
CA HIS A 350 -6.53 -4.00 11.13
C HIS A 350 -7.28 -4.59 12.33
N THR A 351 -8.56 -4.22 12.49
CA THR A 351 -9.41 -4.76 13.56
C THR A 351 -9.62 -6.25 13.39
N TRP A 352 -9.93 -6.72 12.17
CA TRP A 352 -10.02 -8.14 11.89
C TRP A 352 -8.75 -8.89 12.32
N ALA A 353 -7.59 -8.42 11.88
CA ALA A 353 -6.31 -9.05 12.20
C ALA A 353 -6.01 -9.07 13.71
N THR A 354 -6.34 -7.97 14.41
CA THR A 354 -6.12 -7.83 15.84
C THR A 354 -7.05 -8.76 16.63
N VAL A 355 -8.33 -8.83 16.27
CA VAL A 355 -9.30 -9.74 16.91
C VAL A 355 -8.94 -11.20 16.62
N ALA A 356 -8.53 -11.54 15.39
CA ALA A 356 -8.08 -12.88 15.05
C ALA A 356 -6.93 -13.34 15.95
N GLN A 357 -5.93 -12.49 16.14
CA GLN A 357 -4.77 -12.81 16.97
C GLN A 357 -5.09 -12.81 18.46
N ASN A 358 -5.68 -11.73 18.98
CA ASN A 358 -5.79 -11.49 20.42
C ASN A 358 -6.98 -12.19 21.04
N GLU A 359 -8.11 -12.31 20.31
CA GLU A 359 -9.37 -12.81 20.84
C GLU A 359 -9.72 -14.22 20.35
N CYS A 360 -9.17 -14.64 19.18
CA CYS A 360 -9.44 -15.96 18.61
C CYS A 360 -8.25 -16.93 18.72
N GLY A 361 -7.13 -16.49 19.31
CA GLY A 361 -5.95 -17.33 19.55
C GLY A 361 -5.19 -17.71 18.27
N ALA A 362 -5.36 -16.97 17.17
CA ALA A 362 -4.66 -17.23 15.92
C ALA A 362 -3.20 -16.81 16.01
N THR A 363 -2.30 -17.59 15.41
CA THR A 363 -0.90 -17.21 15.25
C THR A 363 -0.78 -16.11 14.18
N LEU A 364 0.35 -15.37 14.16
CA LEU A 364 0.63 -14.42 13.09
C LEU A 364 0.69 -15.09 11.69
N SER A 365 1.03 -16.38 11.65
CA SER A 365 1.03 -17.18 10.41
C SER A 365 -0.41 -17.42 9.94
N ASP A 366 -1.32 -17.80 10.83
CA ASP A 366 -2.74 -18.02 10.49
C ASP A 366 -3.40 -16.72 10.01
N VAL A 367 -3.15 -15.61 10.73
CA VAL A 367 -3.61 -14.29 10.33
C VAL A 367 -3.03 -13.90 8.95
N GLY A 368 -1.74 -14.12 8.74
CA GLY A 368 -1.07 -13.87 7.46
C GLY A 368 -1.64 -14.73 6.33
N PHE A 369 -1.92 -16.01 6.59
CA PHE A 369 -2.53 -16.94 5.64
C PHE A 369 -3.94 -16.47 5.24
N ALA A 370 -4.80 -16.19 6.22
CA ALA A 370 -6.17 -15.74 5.96
C ALA A 370 -6.23 -14.38 5.23
N MET A 371 -5.25 -13.50 5.47
CA MET A 371 -5.11 -12.21 4.79
C MET A 371 -4.35 -12.28 3.46
N ASN A 372 -3.94 -13.48 3.03
CA ASN A 372 -3.12 -13.72 1.84
C ASN A 372 -1.81 -12.91 1.82
N HIS A 373 -1.11 -12.84 2.96
CA HIS A 373 0.24 -12.30 3.02
C HIS A 373 1.25 -13.33 2.52
N SER A 374 2.37 -12.87 1.95
CA SER A 374 3.47 -13.77 1.56
C SER A 374 4.10 -14.42 2.79
N ASP A 375 4.26 -15.75 2.76
CA ASP A 375 4.87 -16.54 3.82
C ASP A 375 6.35 -16.83 3.52
N LYS A 376 7.13 -17.08 4.58
CA LYS A 376 8.54 -17.54 4.48
C LYS A 376 8.65 -18.96 3.89
N ASN A 377 7.59 -19.77 3.98
CA ASN A 377 7.54 -21.16 3.52
C ASN A 377 7.19 -21.33 2.02
N ARG A 378 7.58 -20.37 1.20
CA ARG A 378 7.23 -20.29 -0.23
C ARG A 378 7.53 -21.58 -1.02
N VAL A 379 8.67 -22.21 -0.74
CA VAL A 379 9.10 -23.44 -1.44
C VAL A 379 8.22 -24.63 -1.07
N THR A 380 7.87 -24.80 0.19
CA THR A 380 7.05 -25.93 0.66
C THR A 380 5.62 -25.87 0.07
N ARG A 381 5.09 -24.68 -0.18
CA ARG A 381 3.75 -24.49 -0.79
C ARG A 381 3.63 -25.05 -2.21
N THR A 382 4.71 -25.20 -2.95
CA THR A 382 4.68 -25.78 -4.29
C THR A 382 4.37 -27.28 -4.29
N TYR A 383 4.54 -27.94 -3.15
CA TYR A 383 4.31 -29.38 -3.02
C TYR A 383 2.96 -29.73 -2.37
N VAL A 384 2.22 -28.75 -1.87
CA VAL A 384 0.99 -28.99 -1.12
C VAL A 384 -0.19 -28.32 -1.82
N LYS A 385 -1.27 -29.09 -2.05
CA LYS A 385 -2.56 -28.49 -2.44
C LYS A 385 -3.07 -27.67 -1.26
N ILE A 386 -3.25 -26.37 -1.46
CA ILE A 386 -3.64 -25.45 -0.39
C ILE A 386 -5.09 -25.72 -0.01
N ASP A 387 -5.33 -25.95 1.28
CA ASP A 387 -6.66 -25.98 1.88
C ASP A 387 -6.91 -24.63 2.56
N PHE A 388 -7.94 -23.91 2.12
CA PHE A 388 -8.33 -22.61 2.69
C PHE A 388 -9.34 -22.74 3.85
N SER A 389 -9.80 -23.93 4.17
CA SER A 389 -10.79 -24.15 5.26
C SER A 389 -10.31 -23.63 6.62
N PRO A 390 -9.01 -23.66 7.00
CA PRO A 390 -8.54 -23.03 8.24
C PRO A 390 -8.72 -21.50 8.24
N ALA A 391 -8.54 -20.85 7.10
CA ALA A 391 -8.77 -19.40 6.97
C ALA A 391 -10.27 -19.07 7.11
N TRP A 392 -11.14 -19.90 6.55
CA TRP A 392 -12.60 -19.75 6.70
C TRP A 392 -13.03 -19.94 8.16
N ALA A 393 -12.52 -20.97 8.83
CA ALA A 393 -12.80 -21.22 10.24
C ALA A 393 -12.33 -20.08 11.15
N LEU A 394 -11.14 -19.51 10.88
CA LEU A 394 -10.65 -18.35 11.61
C LEU A 394 -11.53 -17.12 11.35
N ASN A 395 -11.91 -16.86 10.10
CA ASN A 395 -12.79 -15.76 9.75
C ASN A 395 -14.15 -15.86 10.46
N GLU A 396 -14.71 -17.06 10.51
CA GLU A 396 -15.95 -17.32 11.24
C GLU A 396 -15.82 -17.03 12.75
N LYS A 397 -14.73 -17.46 13.39
CA LYS A 397 -14.46 -17.14 14.79
C LYS A 397 -14.42 -15.64 15.04
N VAL A 398 -13.75 -14.87 14.16
CA VAL A 398 -13.68 -13.41 14.27
C VAL A 398 -15.06 -12.77 14.11
N ILE A 399 -15.83 -13.19 13.11
CA ILE A 399 -17.21 -12.71 12.88
C ILE A 399 -18.07 -12.98 14.10
N ASN A 400 -18.03 -14.21 14.63
CA ASN A 400 -18.79 -14.59 15.81
C ASN A 400 -18.42 -13.73 17.02
N LYS A 401 -17.14 -13.47 17.25
CA LYS A 401 -16.67 -12.61 18.36
C LYS A 401 -17.17 -11.18 18.22
N ILE A 402 -17.15 -10.60 17.02
CA ILE A 402 -17.52 -9.21 16.81
C ILE A 402 -19.04 -9.03 16.79
N PHE A 403 -19.78 -9.87 16.08
CA PHE A 403 -21.19 -9.61 15.78
C PHE A 403 -22.18 -10.47 16.58
N PHE A 404 -21.73 -11.62 17.11
CA PHE A 404 -22.63 -12.61 17.71
C PHE A 404 -22.28 -13.02 19.16
N THR A 405 -21.26 -12.40 19.78
CA THR A 405 -20.98 -12.63 21.22
C THR A 405 -21.73 -11.61 22.06
N GLU A 406 -22.51 -12.09 23.03
CA GLU A 406 -23.18 -11.22 24.00
C GLU A 406 -22.17 -10.57 24.95
N ASP A 407 -22.27 -9.27 25.16
CA ASP A 407 -21.52 -8.57 26.21
C ASP A 407 -22.02 -9.05 27.59
N LYS A 408 -21.13 -9.63 28.39
CA LYS A 408 -21.40 -10.00 29.78
C LYS A 408 -21.75 -8.84 30.72
N THR A 409 -21.83 -7.61 30.22
CA THR A 409 -21.97 -6.38 31.03
C THR A 409 -23.37 -5.79 31.07
N THR A 410 -24.36 -6.34 30.37
CA THR A 410 -25.76 -5.90 30.48
C THR A 410 -26.65 -7.03 31.02
N ARG A 411 -26.30 -7.53 32.21
CA ARG A 411 -27.28 -8.29 33.01
C ARG A 411 -27.84 -7.39 34.10
N HIS A 412 -28.93 -6.67 33.81
CA HIS A 412 -29.90 -6.30 34.81
C HIS A 412 -31.29 -6.77 34.36
N ASN A 413 -31.73 -7.82 35.05
CA ASN A 413 -33.10 -8.24 35.29
C ASN A 413 -34.13 -8.19 34.15
N HIS A 414 -34.37 -9.32 33.49
CA HIS A 414 -35.73 -9.86 33.41
C HIS A 414 -35.70 -11.35 33.03
N ASP A 415 -36.29 -12.17 33.91
CA ASP A 415 -36.81 -13.55 33.75
C ASP A 415 -35.88 -14.62 33.13
N GLU A 416 -35.13 -15.27 34.05
CA GLU A 416 -34.64 -16.63 33.89
C GLU A 416 -35.83 -17.60 33.85
N LYS A 417 -36.21 -18.04 32.64
CA LYS A 417 -36.84 -19.38 32.49
C LYS A 417 -36.98 -19.89 31.05
N ASP A 418 -36.31 -19.31 30.04
CA ASP A 418 -36.40 -19.88 28.67
C ASP A 418 -35.12 -19.75 27.81
N SER A 419 -33.93 -19.89 28.40
CA SER A 419 -32.70 -19.62 27.69
C SER A 419 -31.76 -20.80 27.48
N LYS A 420 -32.28 -21.95 27.01
CA LYS A 420 -31.43 -22.98 26.37
C LYS A 420 -31.70 -23.03 24.87
N GLN A 421 -31.64 -21.90 24.19
CA GLN A 421 -32.04 -21.86 22.80
C GLN A 421 -30.93 -21.33 21.93
N PHE A 422 -30.57 -22.08 20.87
CA PHE A 422 -29.69 -21.59 19.82
C PHE A 422 -30.42 -20.47 19.03
N THR A 423 -30.38 -19.23 19.54
CA THR A 423 -31.00 -18.08 18.89
C THR A 423 -30.18 -17.58 17.72
N ARG A 424 -28.93 -17.99 17.63
CA ARG A 424 -27.98 -17.61 16.56
C ARG A 424 -27.23 -18.81 16.01
N PHE A 425 -27.04 -18.88 14.70
CA PHE A 425 -26.36 -19.93 13.99
C PHE A 425 -25.03 -19.46 13.40
N SER A 426 -24.05 -20.36 13.30
CA SER A 426 -22.91 -20.14 12.40
C SER A 426 -23.36 -20.31 10.95
N TYR A 427 -22.84 -19.51 10.04
CA TYR A 427 -23.15 -19.63 8.61
C TYR A 427 -22.78 -20.98 7.97
N LYS A 428 -22.04 -21.83 8.68
CA LYS A 428 -21.71 -23.20 8.26
C LYS A 428 -22.75 -24.23 8.71
N GLN A 429 -23.63 -23.87 9.61
CA GLN A 429 -24.56 -24.81 10.19
C GLN A 429 -25.74 -25.07 9.26
N LEU A 430 -26.00 -26.31 8.97
CA LEU A 430 -27.18 -26.72 8.21
C LEU A 430 -28.40 -26.71 9.12
N ILE A 431 -29.29 -25.77 8.89
CA ILE A 431 -30.49 -25.57 9.67
C ILE A 431 -31.72 -25.98 8.86
N LYS A 432 -32.53 -26.85 9.40
CA LYS A 432 -33.81 -27.23 8.81
C LYS A 432 -34.93 -26.70 9.68
N GLY A 433 -35.84 -25.98 9.08
CA GLY A 433 -37.10 -25.56 9.69
C GLY A 433 -38.28 -26.33 9.09
N THR A 434 -39.17 -26.87 9.94
CA THR A 434 -40.38 -27.55 9.51
C THR A 434 -41.60 -26.96 10.21
N LEU A 435 -42.59 -26.51 9.45
CA LEU A 435 -43.85 -25.99 9.95
C LEU A 435 -44.94 -27.07 9.89
N TYR A 436 -45.63 -27.27 11.00
CA TYR A 436 -46.70 -28.24 11.15
C TYR A 436 -48.04 -27.56 11.45
N PHE A 437 -49.08 -28.07 10.84
CA PHE A 437 -50.46 -27.74 11.16
C PHE A 437 -51.24 -29.03 11.40
N ARG A 438 -51.87 -29.15 12.56
CA ARG A 438 -52.62 -30.36 12.99
C ARG A 438 -51.81 -31.66 12.80
N GLY A 439 -50.52 -31.63 13.13
CA GLY A 439 -49.62 -32.79 13.04
C GLY A 439 -49.12 -33.11 11.63
N LYS A 440 -49.54 -32.40 10.58
CA LYS A 440 -49.07 -32.58 9.20
C LYS A 440 -48.07 -31.53 8.84
N VAL A 441 -47.01 -31.86 8.10
CA VAL A 441 -46.03 -30.93 7.56
C VAL A 441 -46.71 -30.07 6.50
N LEU A 442 -46.64 -28.73 6.69
CA LEU A 442 -47.13 -27.74 5.72
C LEU A 442 -46.02 -27.30 4.77
N THR A 443 -44.88 -26.95 5.32
CA THR A 443 -43.74 -26.47 4.55
C THR A 443 -42.46 -26.74 5.32
N GLN A 444 -41.35 -26.79 4.57
CA GLN A 444 -40.00 -26.96 5.11
C GLN A 444 -39.04 -26.01 4.43
N VAL A 445 -38.02 -25.56 5.17
CA VAL A 445 -36.88 -24.79 4.65
C VAL A 445 -35.61 -25.42 5.21
N GLU A 446 -34.55 -25.47 4.42
CA GLU A 446 -33.28 -26.02 4.82
C GLU A 446 -32.15 -25.22 4.12
N ASP A 447 -31.27 -24.59 4.90
CA ASP A 447 -30.17 -23.84 4.39
C ASP A 447 -29.03 -23.69 5.41
N VAL A 448 -27.86 -23.33 4.91
CA VAL A 448 -26.69 -22.97 5.72
C VAL A 448 -26.55 -21.43 5.92
N GLY A 449 -27.44 -20.65 5.30
CA GLY A 449 -27.40 -19.18 5.29
C GLY A 449 -28.18 -18.50 6.43
N TYR A 450 -28.91 -19.25 7.22
CA TYR A 450 -29.69 -18.64 8.31
C TYR A 450 -28.81 -18.14 9.45
N ASN A 451 -29.08 -16.89 9.91
CA ASN A 451 -28.34 -16.29 11.01
C ASN A 451 -28.94 -16.56 12.37
N ASN A 452 -30.25 -16.76 12.44
CA ASN A 452 -30.95 -17.03 13.70
C ASN A 452 -32.32 -17.69 13.48
N VAL A 453 -32.89 -18.15 14.58
CA VAL A 453 -34.22 -18.82 14.64
C VAL A 453 -35.33 -17.94 14.06
N ASN A 454 -35.30 -16.63 14.30
CA ASN A 454 -36.37 -15.72 13.87
C ASN A 454 -36.44 -15.59 12.34
N GLU A 455 -35.31 -15.69 11.62
CA GLU A 455 -35.31 -15.72 10.15
C GLU A 455 -36.05 -16.90 9.60
N ILE A 456 -35.77 -18.08 10.14
CA ILE A 456 -36.44 -19.35 9.74
C ILE A 456 -37.93 -19.28 10.06
N ILE A 457 -38.28 -18.82 11.27
CA ILE A 457 -39.69 -18.67 11.66
C ILE A 457 -40.39 -17.70 10.73
N LYS A 458 -39.78 -16.55 10.39
CA LYS A 458 -40.35 -15.56 9.49
C LYS A 458 -40.55 -16.13 8.06
N GLU A 459 -39.57 -16.88 7.57
CA GLU A 459 -39.67 -17.53 6.27
C GLU A 459 -40.75 -18.63 6.25
N LEU A 460 -40.80 -19.50 7.23
CA LEU A 460 -41.84 -20.51 7.34
C LEU A 460 -43.24 -19.89 7.45
N MET A 461 -43.37 -18.83 8.24
CA MET A 461 -44.65 -18.13 8.40
C MET A 461 -45.09 -17.41 7.11
N SER A 462 -44.17 -16.91 6.28
CA SER A 462 -44.51 -16.30 4.99
C SER A 462 -44.97 -17.33 3.93
N ARG A 463 -44.71 -18.60 4.13
CA ARG A 463 -45.11 -19.70 3.23
C ARG A 463 -46.43 -20.38 3.64
N ILE A 464 -47.12 -19.86 4.66
CA ILE A 464 -48.42 -20.41 5.08
C ILE A 464 -49.46 -20.11 4.00
N PRO A 465 -50.20 -21.13 3.54
CA PRO A 465 -51.28 -20.91 2.58
C PRO A 465 -52.44 -20.07 3.18
N GLU A 466 -53.03 -19.21 2.36
CA GLU A 466 -54.18 -18.37 2.76
C GLU A 466 -55.42 -19.17 3.22
N THR A 467 -55.42 -20.46 2.96
CA THR A 467 -56.48 -21.39 3.42
C THR A 467 -56.47 -21.65 4.93
N ILE A 468 -55.38 -21.26 5.64
CA ILE A 468 -55.30 -21.37 7.09
C ILE A 468 -55.81 -20.09 7.73
N PRO A 469 -56.85 -20.15 8.56
CA PRO A 469 -57.43 -18.97 9.19
C PRO A 469 -56.44 -18.22 10.08
N SER A 470 -56.53 -16.89 10.08
CA SER A 470 -55.82 -16.03 11.03
C SER A 470 -56.13 -16.46 12.48
N LYS A 471 -55.22 -16.21 13.41
CA LYS A 471 -55.29 -16.64 14.82
C LYS A 471 -55.20 -18.16 15.05
N THR A 472 -54.80 -18.94 14.05
CA THR A 472 -54.55 -20.35 14.19
C THR A 472 -53.12 -20.60 14.73
N LEU A 473 -53.03 -21.54 15.70
CA LEU A 473 -51.70 -21.94 16.22
C LEU A 473 -51.04 -22.98 15.30
N VAL A 474 -49.83 -22.74 14.91
CA VAL A 474 -48.97 -23.65 14.14
C VAL A 474 -47.72 -24.01 14.96
N GLN A 475 -47.21 -25.20 14.76
CA GLN A 475 -45.98 -25.69 15.40
C GLN A 475 -44.83 -25.62 14.41
N ILE A 476 -43.68 -25.15 14.87
CA ILE A 476 -42.46 -25.01 14.07
C ILE A 476 -41.35 -25.80 14.78
N ARG A 477 -40.76 -26.74 14.08
CA ARG A 477 -39.60 -27.48 14.53
C ARG A 477 -38.37 -26.97 13.79
N ILE A 478 -37.32 -26.58 14.51
CA ILE A 478 -36.02 -26.15 13.98
C ILE A 478 -34.97 -27.16 14.43
N GLU A 479 -34.27 -27.72 13.45
CA GLU A 479 -33.23 -28.71 13.62
C GLU A 479 -31.91 -28.14 13.15
N ASN A 480 -30.92 -28.05 14.04
CA ASN A 480 -29.53 -27.78 13.68
C ASN A 480 -28.85 -29.13 13.46
N LYS A 481 -28.67 -29.49 12.18
CA LYS A 481 -28.14 -30.82 11.82
C LYS A 481 -26.68 -31.01 12.16
N ASP A 482 -25.90 -29.92 12.14
CA ASP A 482 -24.47 -29.97 12.45
C ASP A 482 -24.19 -30.14 13.93
N LYS A 483 -25.10 -29.66 14.79
CA LYS A 483 -25.02 -29.80 16.25
C LYS A 483 -25.91 -30.89 16.82
N ASN A 484 -26.73 -31.50 15.98
CA ASN A 484 -27.76 -32.48 16.40
C ASN A 484 -28.68 -31.91 17.48
N GLU A 485 -29.09 -30.66 17.38
CA GLU A 485 -29.96 -29.94 18.30
C GLU A 485 -31.31 -29.71 17.65
N THR A 486 -32.40 -29.87 18.40
CA THR A 486 -33.77 -29.63 17.90
C THR A 486 -34.53 -28.78 18.89
N GLN A 487 -35.34 -27.85 18.33
CA GLN A 487 -36.18 -26.95 19.11
C GLN A 487 -37.55 -26.74 18.49
N ASP A 488 -38.60 -26.80 19.31
CA ASP A 488 -39.96 -26.59 18.89
C ASP A 488 -40.51 -25.24 19.34
N TYR A 489 -41.25 -24.58 18.46
CA TYR A 489 -41.89 -23.28 18.68
C TYR A 489 -43.37 -23.36 18.31
N THR A 490 -44.18 -22.57 18.98
CA THR A 490 -45.57 -22.33 18.59
C THR A 490 -45.76 -20.89 18.18
N ARG A 491 -46.40 -20.65 17.05
CA ARG A 491 -46.71 -19.32 16.54
C ARG A 491 -48.16 -19.23 16.11
N GLU A 492 -48.70 -18.01 16.23
CA GLU A 492 -50.04 -17.70 15.76
C GLU A 492 -49.97 -17.11 14.34
N VAL A 493 -50.83 -17.61 13.45
CA VAL A 493 -50.97 -17.07 12.09
C VAL A 493 -51.64 -15.69 12.15
N LYS A 494 -50.99 -14.68 11.62
CA LYS A 494 -51.50 -13.30 11.63
C LYS A 494 -52.64 -13.08 10.67
#